data_67cc1e43681a9209cbddc0bd6f1a7746
#
_entry.id   67cc1e43681a9209cbddc0bd6f1a7746
#
_cell.length_a   1.000
_cell.length_b   1.000
_cell.length_c   1.000
_cell.angle_alpha   90.00
_cell.angle_beta   90.00
_cell.angle_gamma   90.00
#
_symmetry.space_group_name_H-M   'P 1'
#
loop_
_entity.id
_entity.type
_entity.pdbx_description
1 polymer ?
#
loop_
_entity_poly.entity_id
_entity_poly.type
_entity_poly.pdbx_seq_one_letter_code
_entity_poly.pdbx_strand_id
1 'polypeptide(L)'
;MKYLLTIMLIVTLAGCNESEEQKAARMLARIDSLYEEGHYKEVLDSIVSLRSAYPSAVEARKKALKVWQNASLKLAQDDIARTDVLLQETLRKIEAETDLRKANLLRVRRDSLQARYEAMCGVVKMIHMRQKEL
;
A
#
# COMPACT_ATOMS: atom_id res chain seq x y z
N MET A 1 36.05 -36.34 -33.42
CA MET A 1 34.79 -36.60 -32.67
C MET A 1 34.91 -36.40 -31.17
N LYS A 2 36.05 -36.62 -30.52
CA LYS A 2 36.21 -36.39 -29.05
C LYS A 2 36.09 -34.92 -28.64
N TYR A 3 36.48 -33.97 -29.47
CA TYR A 3 36.43 -32.52 -29.16
C TYR A 3 35.05 -31.89 -29.39
N LEU A 4 34.19 -32.48 -30.22
CA LEU A 4 32.81 -32.04 -30.45
C LEU A 4 31.92 -32.31 -29.23
N LEU A 5 32.18 -33.39 -28.49
CA LEU A 5 31.44 -33.78 -27.29
C LEU A 5 31.81 -32.89 -26.07
N THR A 6 33.08 -32.42 -25.99
CA THR A 6 33.52 -31.51 -24.92
C THR A 6 33.02 -30.08 -25.12
N ILE A 7 32.84 -29.63 -26.37
CA ILE A 7 32.28 -28.29 -26.67
C ILE A 7 30.78 -28.27 -26.36
N MET A 8 30.05 -29.37 -26.57
CA MET A 8 28.61 -29.45 -26.28
C MET A 8 28.30 -29.43 -24.77
N LEU A 9 29.26 -29.85 -23.91
CA LEU A 9 29.08 -29.89 -22.45
C LEU A 9 29.29 -28.53 -21.79
N ILE A 10 29.99 -27.57 -22.43
CA ILE A 10 30.29 -26.25 -21.88
C ILE A 10 29.13 -25.27 -22.10
N VAL A 11 28.26 -25.51 -23.09
CA VAL A 11 27.14 -24.60 -23.41
C VAL A 11 25.96 -24.74 -22.43
N THR A 12 25.88 -25.81 -21.65
CA THR A 12 24.77 -26.06 -20.71
C THR A 12 24.91 -25.40 -19.35
N LEU A 13 26.02 -24.70 -19.05
CA LEU A 13 26.27 -24.03 -17.77
C LEU A 13 26.00 -22.52 -17.78
N ALA A 14 25.54 -21.95 -18.87
CA ALA A 14 24.99 -20.59 -18.90
C ALA A 14 23.54 -20.60 -18.38
N GLY A 15 23.32 -21.24 -17.24
CA GLY A 15 22.11 -21.00 -16.44
C GLY A 15 22.09 -19.53 -16.07
N CYS A 16 21.15 -18.76 -16.62
CA CYS A 16 20.88 -17.39 -16.25
C CYS A 16 20.68 -17.34 -14.74
N ASN A 17 21.73 -17.06 -13.99
CA ASN A 17 21.64 -16.80 -12.57
C ASN A 17 21.09 -15.37 -12.45
N GLU A 18 19.75 -15.27 -12.51
CA GLU A 18 19.05 -14.01 -12.45
C GLU A 18 19.32 -13.33 -11.11
N SER A 19 19.78 -12.09 -11.17
CA SER A 19 20.11 -11.32 -9.97
C SER A 19 18.88 -11.06 -9.09
N GLU A 20 19.09 -10.84 -7.79
CA GLU A 20 18.00 -10.43 -6.88
C GLU A 20 17.30 -9.16 -7.38
N GLU A 21 18.04 -8.23 -7.94
CA GLU A 21 17.48 -7.00 -8.53
C GLU A 21 16.52 -7.29 -9.69
N GLN A 22 16.85 -8.25 -10.59
CA GLN A 22 15.98 -8.64 -11.70
C GLN A 22 14.70 -9.33 -11.20
N LYS A 23 14.82 -10.21 -10.22
CA LYS A 23 13.67 -10.89 -9.60
C LYS A 23 12.77 -9.87 -8.88
N ALA A 24 13.36 -8.95 -8.13
CA ALA A 24 12.65 -7.86 -7.45
C ALA A 24 11.96 -6.92 -8.46
N ALA A 25 12.60 -6.61 -9.58
CA ALA A 25 12.01 -5.78 -10.63
C ALA A 25 10.76 -6.42 -11.25
N ARG A 26 10.74 -7.74 -11.46
CA ARG A 26 9.53 -8.45 -11.92
C ARG A 26 8.41 -8.42 -10.89
N MET A 27 8.75 -8.58 -9.61
CA MET A 27 7.76 -8.47 -8.53
C MET A 27 7.22 -7.04 -8.45
N LEU A 28 8.07 -6.03 -8.63
CA LEU A 28 7.66 -4.64 -8.68
C LEU A 28 6.68 -4.36 -9.83
N ALA A 29 6.91 -4.92 -11.02
CA ALA A 29 5.99 -4.78 -12.15
C ALA A 29 4.58 -5.33 -11.83
N ARG A 30 4.48 -6.45 -11.09
CA ARG A 30 3.19 -6.96 -10.60
C ARG A 30 2.55 -6.02 -9.57
N ILE A 31 3.34 -5.43 -8.68
CA ILE A 31 2.88 -4.45 -7.71
C ILE A 31 2.31 -3.22 -8.41
N ASP A 32 2.97 -2.74 -9.47
CA ASP A 32 2.48 -1.63 -10.28
C ASP A 32 1.14 -1.96 -10.94
N SER A 33 0.95 -3.19 -11.48
CA SER A 33 -0.35 -3.63 -12.00
C SER A 33 -1.45 -3.61 -10.94
N LEU A 34 -1.18 -4.15 -9.75
CA LEU A 34 -2.13 -4.11 -8.63
C LEU A 34 -2.49 -2.67 -8.23
N TYR A 35 -1.52 -1.75 -8.31
CA TYR A 35 -1.76 -0.35 -8.02
C TYR A 35 -2.70 0.30 -9.06
N GLU A 36 -2.46 0.05 -10.35
CA GLU A 36 -3.31 0.55 -11.45
C GLU A 36 -4.74 -0.03 -11.39
N GLU A 37 -4.88 -1.26 -10.91
CA GLU A 37 -6.17 -1.92 -10.68
C GLU A 37 -6.89 -1.42 -9.41
N GLY A 38 -6.23 -0.60 -8.58
CA GLY A 38 -6.79 -0.06 -7.35
C GLY A 38 -6.74 -1.00 -6.14
N HIS A 39 -6.01 -2.12 -6.23
CA HIS A 39 -5.86 -3.11 -5.16
C HIS A 39 -4.81 -2.67 -4.11
N TYR A 40 -4.99 -1.48 -3.54
CA TYR A 40 -3.98 -0.82 -2.71
C TYR A 40 -3.55 -1.62 -1.48
N LYS A 41 -4.44 -2.40 -0.86
CA LYS A 41 -4.08 -3.28 0.26
C LYS A 41 -3.09 -4.35 -0.17
N GLU A 42 -3.37 -5.02 -1.29
CA GLU A 42 -2.53 -6.07 -1.87
C GLU A 42 -1.18 -5.50 -2.33
N VAL A 43 -1.15 -4.25 -2.79
CA VAL A 43 0.08 -3.50 -3.08
C VAL A 43 0.95 -3.42 -1.85
N LEU A 44 0.41 -2.99 -0.70
CA LEU A 44 1.17 -2.85 0.55
C LEU A 44 1.73 -4.19 1.02
N ASP A 45 0.93 -5.25 1.01
CA ASP A 45 1.35 -6.61 1.40
C ASP A 45 2.44 -7.16 0.47
N SER A 46 2.30 -6.90 -0.84
CA SER A 46 3.27 -7.32 -1.85
C SER A 46 4.61 -6.58 -1.69
N ILE A 47 4.60 -5.30 -1.31
CA ILE A 47 5.82 -4.53 -1.04
C ILE A 47 6.54 -5.05 0.22
N VAL A 48 5.81 -5.43 1.27
CA VAL A 48 6.40 -6.08 2.45
C VAL A 48 7.10 -7.38 2.03
N SER A 49 6.45 -8.19 1.21
CA SER A 49 6.99 -9.44 0.67
C SER A 49 8.23 -9.21 -0.20
N LEU A 50 8.23 -8.17 -1.07
CA LEU A 50 9.38 -7.79 -1.89
C LEU A 50 10.59 -7.44 -1.02
N ARG A 51 10.39 -6.64 0.03
CA ARG A 51 11.46 -6.23 0.95
C ARG A 51 12.07 -7.41 1.70
N SER A 52 11.25 -8.39 2.07
CA SER A 52 11.70 -9.60 2.78
C SER A 52 12.41 -10.58 1.87
N ALA A 53 11.89 -10.78 0.64
CA ALA A 53 12.45 -11.72 -0.32
C ALA A 53 13.75 -11.23 -0.99
N TYR A 54 13.90 -9.91 -1.17
CA TYR A 54 15.00 -9.31 -1.91
C TYR A 54 15.64 -8.15 -1.13
N PRO A 55 16.30 -8.43 0.00
CA PRO A 55 16.86 -7.37 0.86
C PRO A 55 17.97 -6.57 0.20
N SER A 56 18.71 -7.15 -0.75
CA SER A 56 19.81 -6.49 -1.47
C SER A 56 19.37 -5.72 -2.73
N ALA A 57 18.11 -5.85 -3.18
CA ALA A 57 17.58 -5.16 -4.36
C ALA A 57 17.25 -3.69 -4.06
N VAL A 58 18.29 -2.84 -4.00
CA VAL A 58 18.17 -1.46 -3.52
C VAL A 58 17.29 -0.61 -4.44
N GLU A 59 17.45 -0.71 -5.75
CA GLU A 59 16.73 0.13 -6.70
C GLU A 59 15.23 -0.27 -6.79
N ALA A 60 14.94 -1.56 -6.80
CA ALA A 60 13.55 -2.03 -6.74
C ALA A 60 12.86 -1.60 -5.44
N ARG A 61 13.57 -1.65 -4.30
CA ARG A 61 13.04 -1.21 -3.00
C ARG A 61 12.79 0.29 -2.93
N LYS A 62 13.64 1.12 -3.53
CA LYS A 62 13.42 2.58 -3.64
C LYS A 62 12.17 2.90 -4.46
N LYS A 63 11.99 2.23 -5.61
CA LYS A 63 10.79 2.38 -6.43
C LYS A 63 9.55 1.92 -5.69
N ALA A 64 9.60 0.75 -5.04
CA ALA A 64 8.52 0.21 -4.22
C ALA A 64 8.11 1.17 -3.08
N LEU A 65 9.04 1.95 -2.51
CA LEU A 65 8.73 2.94 -1.48
C LEU A 65 7.78 4.04 -2.01
N LYS A 66 7.98 4.51 -3.23
CA LYS A 66 7.08 5.51 -3.86
C LYS A 66 5.68 4.94 -4.09
N VAL A 67 5.61 3.70 -4.59
CA VAL A 67 4.33 3.00 -4.78
C VAL A 67 3.62 2.78 -3.44
N TRP A 68 4.37 2.40 -2.40
CA TRP A 68 3.85 2.23 -1.04
C TRP A 68 3.24 3.53 -0.49
N GLN A 69 3.92 4.65 -0.65
CA GLN A 69 3.42 5.96 -0.23
C GLN A 69 2.13 6.34 -0.98
N ASN A 70 2.09 6.14 -2.29
CA ASN A 70 0.92 6.45 -3.10
C ASN A 70 -0.28 5.54 -2.75
N ALA A 71 -0.07 4.23 -2.58
CA ALA A 71 -1.13 3.31 -2.16
C ALA A 71 -1.66 3.64 -0.76
N SER A 72 -0.76 3.95 0.18
CA SER A 72 -1.14 4.39 1.53
C SER A 72 -1.95 5.69 1.52
N LEU A 73 -1.58 6.63 0.65
CA LEU A 73 -2.33 7.88 0.46
C LEU A 73 -3.74 7.62 -0.06
N LYS A 74 -3.89 6.76 -1.08
CA LYS A 74 -5.21 6.38 -1.62
C LYS A 74 -6.10 5.74 -0.56
N LEU A 75 -5.56 4.78 0.21
CA LEU A 75 -6.30 4.14 1.31
C LEU A 75 -6.74 5.14 2.39
N ALA A 76 -5.87 6.08 2.77
CA ALA A 76 -6.21 7.10 3.75
C ALA A 76 -7.28 8.06 3.22
N GLN A 77 -7.22 8.47 1.97
CA GLN A 77 -8.23 9.32 1.33
C GLN A 77 -9.59 8.63 1.25
N ASP A 78 -9.62 7.34 0.90
CA ASP A 78 -10.85 6.53 0.88
C ASP A 78 -11.46 6.38 2.27
N ASP A 79 -10.61 6.22 3.30
CA ASP A 79 -11.08 6.13 4.68
C ASP A 79 -11.65 7.47 5.19
N ILE A 80 -11.02 8.59 4.84
CA ILE A 80 -11.53 9.94 5.12
C ILE A 80 -12.90 10.11 4.49
N ALA A 81 -13.06 9.80 3.20
CA ALA A 81 -14.32 9.97 2.49
C ALA A 81 -15.46 9.14 3.12
N ARG A 82 -15.19 7.86 3.43
CA ARG A 82 -16.18 7.00 4.11
C ARG A 82 -16.51 7.48 5.51
N THR A 83 -15.50 7.92 6.25
CA THR A 83 -15.68 8.40 7.64
C THR A 83 -16.49 9.69 7.65
N ASP A 84 -16.24 10.60 6.72
CA ASP A 84 -17.02 11.85 6.59
C ASP A 84 -18.50 11.56 6.33
N VAL A 85 -18.83 10.68 5.40
CA VAL A 85 -20.24 10.29 5.13
C VAL A 85 -20.91 9.76 6.40
N LEU A 86 -20.24 8.87 7.13
CA LEU A 86 -20.77 8.31 8.39
C LEU A 86 -20.91 9.38 9.49
N LEU A 87 -19.99 10.33 9.55
CA LEU A 87 -20.04 11.44 10.49
C LEU A 87 -21.23 12.36 10.21
N GLN A 88 -21.43 12.75 8.95
CA GLN A 88 -22.57 13.58 8.54
C GLN A 88 -23.91 12.89 8.79
N GLU A 89 -23.99 11.58 8.51
CA GLU A 89 -25.19 10.79 8.82
C GLU A 89 -25.46 10.73 10.33
N THR A 90 -24.42 10.55 11.14
CA THR A 90 -24.54 10.49 12.61
C THR A 90 -24.98 11.86 13.18
N LEU A 91 -24.47 12.97 12.66
CA LEU A 91 -24.89 14.32 13.05
C LEU A 91 -26.38 14.53 12.78
N ARG A 92 -26.88 14.18 11.59
CA ARG A 92 -28.30 14.27 11.25
C ARG A 92 -29.18 13.42 12.18
N LYS A 93 -28.70 12.22 12.56
CA LYS A 93 -29.43 11.35 13.50
C LYS A 93 -29.48 11.97 14.91
N ILE A 94 -28.42 12.65 15.36
CA ILE A 94 -28.41 13.36 16.66
C ILE A 94 -29.46 14.48 16.66
N GLU A 95 -29.55 15.25 15.58
CA GLU A 95 -30.50 16.37 15.46
C GLU A 95 -31.97 15.89 15.49
N ALA A 96 -32.25 14.73 14.93
CA ALA A 96 -33.59 14.15 14.86
C ALA A 96 -33.99 13.31 16.10
N GLU A 97 -33.03 12.93 16.96
CA GLU A 97 -33.27 12.03 18.09
C GLU A 97 -33.81 12.78 19.31
N THR A 98 -34.97 12.36 19.80
CA THR A 98 -35.64 12.93 20.98
C THR A 98 -35.34 12.16 22.27
N ASP A 99 -34.96 10.89 22.18
CA ASP A 99 -34.55 10.08 23.33
C ASP A 99 -33.13 10.44 23.75
N LEU A 100 -32.98 10.98 24.96
CA LEU A 100 -31.72 11.44 25.51
C LEU A 100 -30.66 10.33 25.58
N ARG A 101 -31.05 9.10 25.90
CA ARG A 101 -30.14 7.96 26.01
C ARG A 101 -29.59 7.59 24.64
N LYS A 102 -30.45 7.51 23.62
CA LYS A 102 -30.04 7.25 22.24
C LYS A 102 -29.20 8.37 21.67
N ALA A 103 -29.57 9.64 21.94
CA ALA A 103 -28.79 10.80 21.53
C ALA A 103 -27.37 10.76 22.11
N ASN A 104 -27.19 10.35 23.39
CA ASN A 104 -25.87 10.21 23.99
C ASN A 104 -25.03 9.11 23.34
N LEU A 105 -25.62 7.96 22.98
CA LEU A 105 -24.91 6.91 22.23
C LEU A 105 -24.46 7.39 20.83
N LEU A 106 -25.31 8.16 20.15
CA LEU A 106 -24.96 8.78 18.86
C LEU A 106 -23.81 9.80 19.00
N ARG A 107 -23.77 10.58 20.10
CA ARG A 107 -22.67 11.50 20.38
C ARG A 107 -21.34 10.76 20.58
N VAL A 108 -21.34 9.65 21.33
CA VAL A 108 -20.15 8.81 21.48
C VAL A 108 -19.67 8.29 20.12
N ARG A 109 -20.59 7.85 19.26
CA ARG A 109 -20.26 7.43 17.90
C ARG A 109 -19.69 8.56 17.07
N ARG A 110 -20.28 9.76 17.12
CA ARG A 110 -19.76 10.98 16.47
C ARG A 110 -18.33 11.25 16.89
N ASP A 111 -18.04 11.23 18.20
CA ASP A 111 -16.70 11.53 18.72
C ASP A 111 -15.66 10.52 18.24
N SER A 112 -16.02 9.24 18.18
CA SER A 112 -15.17 8.20 17.61
C SER A 112 -14.90 8.40 16.12
N LEU A 113 -15.93 8.75 15.33
CA LEU A 113 -15.78 9.05 13.90
C LEU A 113 -14.94 10.31 13.66
N GLN A 114 -15.15 11.35 14.47
CA GLN A 114 -14.37 12.58 14.41
C GLN A 114 -12.89 12.32 14.67
N ALA A 115 -12.57 11.57 15.73
CA ALA A 115 -11.19 11.20 16.05
C ALA A 115 -10.53 10.39 14.91
N ARG A 116 -11.28 9.47 14.28
CA ARG A 116 -10.80 8.69 13.12
C ARG A 116 -10.53 9.60 11.92
N TYR A 117 -11.45 10.50 11.61
CA TYR A 117 -11.31 11.48 10.52
C TYR A 117 -10.03 12.30 10.69
N GLU A 118 -9.83 12.89 11.88
CA GLU A 118 -8.66 13.70 12.20
C GLU A 118 -7.35 12.92 12.14
N ALA A 119 -7.35 11.67 12.63
CA ALA A 119 -6.19 10.79 12.56
C ALA A 119 -5.79 10.50 11.11
N MET A 120 -6.76 10.22 10.22
CA MET A 120 -6.48 9.96 8.80
C MET A 120 -6.03 11.22 8.06
N CYS A 121 -6.57 12.39 8.38
CA CYS A 121 -6.05 13.68 7.88
C CYS A 121 -4.58 13.88 8.30
N GLY A 122 -4.22 13.51 9.52
CA GLY A 122 -2.84 13.51 9.99
C GLY A 122 -1.93 12.58 9.18
N VAL A 123 -2.40 11.37 8.87
CA VAL A 123 -1.68 10.39 8.02
C VAL A 123 -1.41 10.98 6.63
N VAL A 124 -2.43 11.55 5.98
CA VAL A 124 -2.30 12.19 4.66
C VAL A 124 -1.24 13.30 4.70
N LYS A 125 -1.30 14.17 5.72
CA LYS A 125 -0.31 15.23 5.90
C LYS A 125 1.11 14.68 6.04
N MET A 126 1.30 13.63 6.84
CA MET A 126 2.62 13.00 7.01
C MET A 126 3.14 12.38 5.70
N ILE A 127 2.27 11.72 4.94
CA ILE A 127 2.68 11.14 3.64
C ILE A 127 3.15 12.24 2.69
N HIS A 128 2.40 13.34 2.57
CA HIS A 128 2.80 14.47 1.72
C HIS A 128 4.11 15.11 2.17
N MET A 129 4.37 15.21 3.47
CA MET A 129 5.65 15.68 3.98
C MET A 129 6.81 14.76 3.55
N ARG A 130 6.64 13.45 3.73
CA ARG A 130 7.66 12.45 3.33
C ARG A 130 7.91 12.40 1.83
N GLN A 131 6.88 12.62 1.01
CA GLN A 131 7.03 12.68 -0.45
C GLN A 131 7.88 13.86 -0.92
N LYS A 132 7.94 14.95 -0.16
CA LYS A 132 8.77 16.12 -0.46
C LYS A 132 10.26 15.92 -0.10
N GLU A 133 10.56 14.96 0.76
CA GLU A 133 11.92 14.66 1.22
C GLU A 133 12.64 13.64 0.30
N LEU A 134 11.96 13.04 -0.68
CA LEU A 134 12.48 12.04 -1.65
C LEU A 134 12.81 12.67 -3.01
#